data_cb12f582780380e056cad7378d7024b6
#
_entry.id   cb12f582780380e056cad7378d7024b6
#
_cell.length_a   1.000
_cell.length_b   1.000
_cell.length_c   1.000
_cell.angle_alpha   90.00
_cell.angle_beta   90.00
_cell.angle_gamma   90.00
#
_symmetry.space_group_name_H-M   'P 1'
#
loop_
_entity.id
_entity.type
_entity.pdbx_description
1 polymer ?
#
loop_
_entity_poly.entity_id
_entity_poly.type
_entity_poly.pdbx_seq_one_letter_code
_entity_poly.pdbx_strand_id
1 'polypeptide(L)'
;APKLLNGKVYMMQKPKLPFAAVHGDPDVGNPNETRFGPIASVWPILEKRNWKSFFAFLKLFRFKLSAIASIVKILSDPIYYRFVAWNVVYGVPFIGKYAFLTEVRKIVPTIKGSDLTYGRHLGGIRPQVVDTKTKKVNMGEAKILGDKIIFNITPSPGASVCLKNAEVDALHVTKFLGVNFNQEKFDK
;
A
#
# COMPACT_ATOMS: atom_id res chain seq x y z
N ALA A 1 -18.96 8.58 2.55
CA ALA A 1 -20.24 8.10 3.13
C ALA A 1 -20.58 8.89 4.37
N PRO A 2 -21.86 8.97 4.78
CA PRO A 2 -22.23 9.58 6.07
C PRO A 2 -21.52 8.85 7.22
N LYS A 3 -21.58 9.41 8.43
CA LYS A 3 -20.96 8.80 9.60
C LYS A 3 -21.67 7.48 9.95
N LEU A 4 -21.01 6.37 9.67
CA LEU A 4 -21.52 5.01 9.92
C LEU A 4 -20.69 4.26 10.97
N LEU A 5 -19.45 4.69 11.20
CA LEU A 5 -18.51 4.04 12.11
C LEU A 5 -17.99 5.06 13.13
N ASN A 6 -17.82 4.62 14.37
CA ASN A 6 -17.18 5.41 15.45
C ASN A 6 -15.69 5.09 15.62
N GLY A 7 -15.19 4.06 14.94
CA GLY A 7 -13.83 3.61 14.98
C GLY A 7 -13.46 2.86 13.71
N LYS A 8 -12.21 2.47 13.61
CA LYS A 8 -11.68 1.76 12.45
C LYS A 8 -12.06 0.28 12.48
N VAL A 9 -12.65 -0.22 11.41
CA VAL A 9 -13.07 -1.61 11.23
C VAL A 9 -12.41 -2.18 10.00
N TYR A 10 -11.75 -3.32 10.13
CA TYR A 10 -11.11 -4.04 9.03
C TYR A 10 -11.87 -5.30 8.67
N MET A 11 -11.91 -5.62 7.38
CA MET A 11 -12.21 -6.97 6.94
C MET A 11 -11.04 -7.90 7.27
N MET A 12 -11.34 -9.20 7.42
CA MET A 12 -10.30 -10.22 7.55
C MET A 12 -9.34 -10.18 6.36
N GLN A 13 -8.06 -10.13 6.64
CA GLN A 13 -7.01 -10.11 5.62
C GLN A 13 -6.84 -11.49 4.99
N LYS A 14 -6.65 -11.51 3.68
CA LYS A 14 -6.25 -12.73 2.97
C LYS A 14 -4.75 -12.95 3.15
N PRO A 15 -4.29 -14.17 3.53
CA PRO A 15 -2.87 -14.41 3.81
C PRO A 15 -1.91 -13.99 2.68
N LYS A 16 -2.32 -14.16 1.42
CA LYS A 16 -1.52 -13.76 0.26
C LYS A 16 -1.62 -12.26 -0.11
N LEU A 17 -2.59 -11.54 0.45
CA LEU A 17 -2.88 -10.13 0.11
C LEU A 17 -3.14 -9.30 1.39
N PRO A 18 -2.25 -9.29 2.37
CA PRO A 18 -2.51 -8.63 3.66
C PRO A 18 -2.63 -7.11 3.55
N PHE A 19 -2.12 -6.51 2.46
CA PHE A 19 -2.19 -5.07 2.19
C PHE A 19 -3.52 -4.61 1.57
N ALA A 20 -4.39 -5.54 1.22
CA ALA A 20 -5.58 -5.26 0.40
C ALA A 20 -6.90 -5.41 1.19
N ALA A 21 -6.83 -5.54 2.50
CA ALA A 21 -8.04 -5.64 3.32
C ALA A 21 -8.82 -4.32 3.29
N VAL A 22 -10.05 -4.41 2.81
CA VAL A 22 -10.97 -3.26 2.86
C VAL A 22 -11.27 -2.93 4.31
N HIS A 23 -11.26 -1.66 4.63
CA HIS A 23 -11.60 -1.17 5.96
C HIS A 23 -12.47 0.07 5.86
N GLY A 24 -13.16 0.37 6.94
CA GLY A 24 -13.87 1.62 7.15
C GLY A 24 -13.33 2.34 8.36
N ASP A 25 -13.19 3.66 8.27
CA ASP A 25 -12.78 4.52 9.38
C ASP A 25 -13.46 5.88 9.31
N PRO A 26 -13.70 6.53 10.47
CA PRO A 26 -14.13 7.91 10.50
C PRO A 26 -13.14 8.79 9.73
N ASP A 27 -13.66 9.73 8.95
CA ASP A 27 -12.81 10.70 8.25
C ASP A 27 -12.17 11.68 9.23
N VAL A 28 -10.85 11.81 9.19
CA VAL A 28 -10.12 12.73 10.07
C VAL A 28 -10.43 14.20 9.72
N GLY A 29 -10.65 14.50 8.45
CA GLY A 29 -10.96 15.86 7.97
C GLY A 29 -12.43 16.24 8.12
N ASN A 30 -13.33 15.25 8.18
CA ASN A 30 -14.77 15.46 8.37
C ASN A 30 -15.35 14.41 9.31
N PRO A 31 -15.52 14.71 10.61
CA PRO A 31 -16.02 13.75 11.61
C PRO A 31 -17.42 13.18 11.31
N ASN A 32 -18.15 13.82 10.39
CA ASN A 32 -19.50 13.37 9.99
C ASN A 32 -19.47 12.39 8.81
N GLU A 33 -18.28 11.96 8.39
CA GLU A 33 -18.11 11.05 7.28
C GLU A 33 -17.36 9.79 7.67
N THR A 34 -17.66 8.70 6.95
CA THR A 34 -16.91 7.44 7.02
C THR A 34 -16.24 7.20 5.67
N ARG A 35 -14.96 6.88 5.70
CA ARG A 35 -14.18 6.46 4.53
C ARG A 35 -14.13 4.96 4.45
N PHE A 36 -14.24 4.44 3.24
CA PHE A 36 -14.04 3.02 2.93
C PHE A 36 -12.94 2.85 1.87
N GLY A 37 -12.05 1.93 2.08
CA GLY A 37 -10.94 1.62 1.18
C GLY A 37 -10.01 0.55 1.72
N PRO A 38 -8.86 0.35 1.08
CA PRO A 38 -8.43 0.95 -0.19
C PRO A 38 -9.05 0.27 -1.42
N ILE A 39 -9.11 1.01 -2.53
CA ILE A 39 -9.14 0.43 -3.87
C ILE A 39 -7.68 0.40 -4.32
N ALA A 40 -7.08 -0.79 -4.36
CA ALA A 40 -5.65 -0.96 -4.58
C ALA A 40 -5.36 -1.27 -6.06
N SER A 41 -5.38 -0.26 -6.90
CA SER A 41 -5.03 -0.37 -8.31
C SER A 41 -3.52 -0.41 -8.52
N VAL A 42 -3.07 -1.23 -9.47
CA VAL A 42 -1.67 -1.27 -9.89
C VAL A 42 -1.46 -0.23 -10.99
N TRP A 43 -0.59 0.74 -10.73
CA TRP A 43 -0.27 1.80 -11.66
C TRP A 43 1.23 1.81 -12.00
N PRO A 44 1.60 1.84 -13.26
CA PRO A 44 3.00 1.92 -13.68
C PRO A 44 3.52 3.37 -13.61
N ILE A 45 3.34 4.04 -12.50
CA ILE A 45 3.77 5.40 -12.22
C ILE A 45 4.41 5.47 -10.83
N LEU A 46 5.36 6.37 -10.66
CA LEU A 46 6.07 6.55 -9.38
C LEU A 46 5.39 7.61 -8.49
N GLU A 47 4.65 8.52 -9.10
CA GLU A 47 3.95 9.59 -8.39
C GLU A 47 2.48 9.60 -8.77
N LYS A 48 1.61 9.75 -7.76
CA LYS A 48 0.17 9.79 -7.99
C LYS A 48 -0.21 10.95 -8.91
N ARG A 49 -0.98 10.65 -9.95
CA ARG A 49 -1.46 11.62 -10.95
C ARG A 49 -0.38 12.28 -11.82
N ASN A 50 0.88 11.96 -11.63
CA ASN A 50 1.96 12.42 -12.48
C ASN A 50 2.29 11.37 -13.54
N TRP A 51 1.60 11.44 -14.69
CA TRP A 51 1.84 10.52 -15.80
C TRP A 51 3.24 10.65 -16.42
N LYS A 52 3.92 11.77 -16.20
CA LYS A 52 5.33 11.91 -16.61
C LYS A 52 6.24 10.94 -15.86
N SER A 53 5.85 10.54 -14.65
CA SER A 53 6.59 9.55 -13.87
C SER A 53 6.53 8.12 -14.46
N PHE A 54 5.66 7.88 -15.45
CA PHE A 54 5.65 6.63 -16.23
C PHE A 54 6.98 6.35 -16.92
N PHE A 55 7.60 7.37 -17.52
CA PHE A 55 8.91 7.19 -18.15
C PHE A 55 10.02 6.90 -17.13
N ALA A 56 9.95 7.50 -15.95
CA ALA A 56 10.84 7.17 -14.85
C ALA A 56 10.63 5.73 -14.36
N PHE A 57 9.36 5.28 -14.26
CA PHE A 57 9.02 3.89 -13.96
C PHE A 57 9.63 2.92 -15.00
N LEU A 58 9.46 3.18 -16.29
CA LEU A 58 10.05 2.36 -17.35
C LEU A 58 11.57 2.28 -17.24
N LYS A 59 12.23 3.41 -16.94
CA LYS A 59 13.67 3.47 -16.73
C LYS A 59 14.12 2.62 -15.53
N LEU A 60 13.37 2.64 -14.44
CA LEU A 60 13.62 1.80 -13.26
C LEU A 60 13.36 0.32 -13.55
N PHE A 61 12.29 0.02 -14.25
CA PHE A 61 11.93 -1.34 -14.62
C PHE A 61 12.98 -2.02 -15.50
N ARG A 62 13.71 -1.24 -16.33
CA ARG A 62 14.83 -1.63 -17.19
C ARG A 62 14.53 -2.83 -18.09
N PHE A 63 13.29 -3.24 -18.25
CA PHE A 63 12.82 -4.38 -19.06
C PHE A 63 13.67 -5.66 -18.93
N LYS A 64 14.21 -5.90 -17.72
CA LYS A 64 14.96 -7.13 -17.47
C LYS A 64 14.00 -8.33 -17.61
N LEU A 65 14.43 -9.34 -18.36
CA LEU A 65 13.64 -10.58 -18.52
C LEU A 65 13.24 -11.21 -17.20
N SER A 66 14.10 -11.13 -16.18
CA SER A 66 13.79 -11.61 -14.82
C SER A 66 12.64 -10.84 -14.17
N ALA A 67 12.53 -9.53 -14.40
CA ALA A 67 11.44 -8.71 -13.87
C ALA A 67 10.12 -9.03 -14.58
N ILE A 68 10.16 -9.16 -15.92
CA ILE A 68 9.00 -9.56 -16.73
C ILE A 68 8.51 -10.94 -16.30
N ALA A 69 9.41 -11.92 -16.21
CA ALA A 69 9.08 -13.28 -15.78
C ALA A 69 8.50 -13.32 -14.35
N SER A 70 8.96 -12.43 -13.47
CA SER A 70 8.41 -12.33 -12.11
C SER A 70 6.99 -11.79 -12.10
N ILE A 71 6.70 -10.75 -12.89
CA ILE A 71 5.35 -10.21 -13.02
C ILE A 71 4.40 -11.24 -13.63
N VAL A 72 4.81 -11.91 -14.70
CA VAL A 72 4.01 -13.00 -15.31
C VAL A 72 3.73 -14.09 -14.29
N LYS A 73 4.73 -14.51 -13.52
CA LYS A 73 4.57 -15.54 -12.48
C LYS A 73 3.62 -15.10 -11.37
N ILE A 74 3.72 -13.85 -10.91
CA ILE A 74 2.81 -13.30 -9.89
C ILE A 74 1.38 -13.25 -10.42
N LEU A 75 1.18 -12.74 -11.64
CA LEU A 75 -0.15 -12.64 -12.25
C LEU A 75 -0.73 -13.99 -12.68
N SER A 76 0.08 -15.05 -12.78
CA SER A 76 -0.40 -16.41 -13.01
C SER A 76 -1.06 -17.03 -11.77
N ASP A 77 -0.85 -16.48 -10.56
CA ASP A 77 -1.58 -16.90 -9.37
C ASP A 77 -3.01 -16.33 -9.44
N PRO A 78 -4.07 -17.19 -9.44
CA PRO A 78 -5.45 -16.75 -9.56
C PRO A 78 -5.87 -15.72 -8.50
N ILE A 79 -5.24 -15.72 -7.32
CA ILE A 79 -5.54 -14.79 -6.24
C ILE A 79 -5.08 -13.38 -6.63
N TYR A 80 -3.84 -13.24 -7.15
CA TYR A 80 -3.32 -11.95 -7.61
C TYR A 80 -4.05 -11.46 -8.86
N TYR A 81 -4.28 -12.34 -9.83
CA TYR A 81 -5.02 -11.99 -11.05
C TYR A 81 -6.43 -11.47 -10.72
N ARG A 82 -7.20 -12.22 -9.93
CA ARG A 82 -8.56 -11.79 -9.53
C ARG A 82 -8.54 -10.51 -8.72
N PHE A 83 -7.55 -10.34 -7.85
CA PHE A 83 -7.38 -9.10 -7.10
C PHE A 83 -7.17 -7.90 -8.02
N VAL A 84 -6.24 -7.99 -8.97
CA VAL A 84 -5.97 -6.91 -9.93
C VAL A 84 -7.21 -6.63 -10.78
N ALA A 85 -7.86 -7.67 -11.33
CA ALA A 85 -9.04 -7.53 -12.15
C ALA A 85 -10.18 -6.80 -11.41
N TRP A 86 -10.49 -7.20 -10.16
CA TRP A 86 -11.52 -6.54 -9.37
C TRP A 86 -11.17 -5.08 -9.04
N ASN A 87 -9.91 -4.79 -8.76
CA ASN A 87 -9.51 -3.40 -8.50
C ASN A 87 -9.56 -2.51 -9.75
N VAL A 88 -9.39 -3.08 -10.95
CA VAL A 88 -9.67 -2.38 -12.21
C VAL A 88 -11.17 -2.07 -12.31
N VAL A 89 -12.04 -3.05 -12.03
CA VAL A 89 -13.50 -2.84 -12.05
C VAL A 89 -13.92 -1.76 -11.06
N TYR A 90 -13.37 -1.78 -9.84
CA TYR A 90 -13.67 -0.74 -8.83
C TYR A 90 -13.25 0.67 -9.28
N GLY A 91 -12.25 0.78 -10.16
CA GLY A 91 -11.80 2.05 -10.73
C GLY A 91 -12.70 2.60 -11.85
N VAL A 92 -13.60 1.78 -12.41
CA VAL A 92 -14.49 2.21 -13.52
C VAL A 92 -15.57 3.16 -12.98
N PRO A 93 -15.74 4.35 -13.57
CA PRO A 93 -16.80 5.28 -13.17
C PRO A 93 -18.18 4.60 -13.21
N PHE A 94 -19.04 4.97 -12.29
CA PHE A 94 -20.42 4.44 -12.08
C PHE A 94 -20.47 2.96 -11.68
N ILE A 95 -19.92 2.05 -12.46
CA ILE A 95 -19.94 0.59 -12.19
C ILE A 95 -19.13 0.26 -10.93
N GLY A 96 -17.94 0.81 -10.81
CA GLY A 96 -17.00 0.50 -9.73
C GLY A 96 -17.58 0.81 -8.35
N LYS A 97 -18.38 1.85 -8.22
CA LYS A 97 -19.07 2.18 -6.98
C LYS A 97 -19.98 1.05 -6.51
N TYR A 98 -20.78 0.50 -7.41
CA TYR A 98 -21.70 -0.58 -7.07
C TYR A 98 -20.98 -1.92 -6.86
N ALA A 99 -19.93 -2.17 -7.64
CA ALA A 99 -19.08 -3.34 -7.42
C ALA A 99 -18.36 -3.26 -6.06
N PHE A 100 -17.83 -2.12 -5.68
CA PHE A 100 -17.17 -1.91 -4.37
C PHE A 100 -18.17 -1.93 -3.21
N LEU A 101 -19.41 -1.54 -3.42
CA LEU A 101 -20.48 -1.60 -2.42
C LEU A 101 -20.64 -3.01 -1.83
N THR A 102 -20.40 -4.06 -2.61
CA THR A 102 -20.47 -5.45 -2.13
C THR A 102 -19.41 -5.72 -1.06
N GLU A 103 -18.24 -5.13 -1.18
CA GLU A 103 -17.18 -5.24 -0.17
C GLU A 103 -17.50 -4.39 1.06
N VAL A 104 -18.00 -3.18 0.88
CA VAL A 104 -18.37 -2.28 1.99
C VAL A 104 -19.51 -2.87 2.83
N ARG A 105 -20.46 -3.55 2.22
CA ARG A 105 -21.57 -4.22 2.91
C ARG A 105 -21.12 -5.36 3.84
N LYS A 106 -19.94 -5.88 3.68
CA LYS A 106 -19.36 -6.84 4.63
C LYS A 106 -18.98 -6.17 5.96
N ILE A 107 -18.80 -4.84 5.97
CA ILE A 107 -18.51 -4.03 7.17
C ILE A 107 -19.79 -3.38 7.67
N VAL A 108 -20.55 -2.76 6.77
CA VAL A 108 -21.83 -2.07 7.08
C VAL A 108 -22.91 -2.63 6.15
N PRO A 109 -23.65 -3.67 6.58
CA PRO A 109 -24.64 -4.35 5.73
C PRO A 109 -25.76 -3.46 5.19
N THR A 110 -26.13 -2.42 5.92
CA THR A 110 -27.24 -1.52 5.62
C THR A 110 -26.91 -0.38 4.65
N ILE A 111 -25.63 -0.20 4.28
CA ILE A 111 -25.19 0.91 3.43
C ILE A 111 -25.80 0.82 2.03
N LYS A 112 -26.23 1.97 1.51
CA LYS A 112 -26.81 2.11 0.17
C LYS A 112 -25.77 2.65 -0.81
N GLY A 113 -25.94 2.39 -2.10
CA GLY A 113 -25.07 2.93 -3.14
C GLY A 113 -25.11 4.48 -3.23
N SER A 114 -26.23 5.09 -2.83
CA SER A 114 -26.37 6.55 -2.70
C SER A 114 -25.42 7.14 -1.66
N ASP A 115 -25.09 6.39 -0.61
CA ASP A 115 -24.28 6.86 0.51
C ASP A 115 -22.77 6.90 0.17
N LEU A 116 -22.38 6.25 -0.93
CA LEU A 116 -21.00 6.19 -1.37
C LEU A 116 -20.70 7.26 -2.44
N THR A 117 -19.63 7.99 -2.25
CA THR A 117 -19.03 8.91 -3.22
C THR A 117 -17.56 8.61 -3.42
N TYR A 118 -17.03 8.85 -4.61
CA TYR A 118 -15.59 8.67 -4.84
C TYR A 118 -14.75 9.76 -4.17
N GLY A 119 -13.80 9.34 -3.37
CA GLY A 119 -12.78 10.22 -2.81
C GLY A 119 -11.70 10.57 -3.84
N ARG A 120 -11.99 11.44 -4.81
CA ARG A 120 -11.11 11.75 -5.95
C ARG A 120 -9.72 12.24 -5.55
N HIS A 121 -9.57 12.86 -4.37
CA HIS A 121 -8.31 13.43 -3.88
C HIS A 121 -7.59 12.54 -2.85
N LEU A 122 -8.18 11.40 -2.49
CA LEU A 122 -7.66 10.52 -1.46
C LEU A 122 -6.70 9.46 -2.03
N GLY A 123 -5.92 8.86 -1.12
CA GLY A 123 -4.98 7.79 -1.43
C GLY A 123 -3.61 8.29 -1.91
N GLY A 124 -2.67 7.37 -2.04
CA GLY A 124 -1.28 7.58 -2.45
C GLY A 124 -0.74 6.41 -3.26
N ILE A 125 0.48 6.54 -3.77
CA ILE A 125 1.23 5.42 -4.32
C ILE A 125 1.90 4.69 -3.15
N ARG A 126 1.72 3.38 -3.13
CA ARG A 126 2.44 2.50 -2.21
C ARG A 126 3.45 1.70 -3.04
N PRO A 127 4.76 1.93 -2.87
CA PRO A 127 5.75 1.13 -3.55
C PRO A 127 5.69 -0.33 -3.07
N GLN A 128 5.84 -1.26 -3.99
CA GLN A 128 5.96 -2.68 -3.71
C GLN A 128 7.23 -3.20 -4.38
N VAL A 129 8.04 -3.93 -3.65
CA VAL A 129 9.25 -4.53 -4.16
C VAL A 129 8.95 -5.95 -4.63
N VAL A 130 9.33 -6.23 -5.87
CA VAL A 130 9.27 -7.58 -6.43
C VAL A 130 10.66 -8.20 -6.35
N ASP A 131 10.79 -9.29 -5.60
CA ASP A 131 12.00 -10.10 -5.59
C ASP A 131 12.06 -10.93 -6.87
N THR A 132 13.01 -10.61 -7.74
CA THR A 132 13.18 -11.29 -9.03
C THR A 132 13.83 -12.66 -8.91
N LYS A 133 14.45 -13.01 -7.77
CA LYS A 133 14.99 -14.35 -7.52
C LYS A 133 13.89 -15.31 -7.12
N THR A 134 13.11 -14.94 -6.11
CA THR A 134 11.98 -15.77 -5.61
C THR A 134 10.71 -15.59 -6.42
N LYS A 135 10.63 -14.58 -7.29
CA LYS A 135 9.45 -14.18 -8.08
C LYS A 135 8.21 -13.95 -7.20
N LYS A 136 8.42 -13.26 -6.09
CA LYS A 136 7.37 -12.93 -5.12
C LYS A 136 7.33 -11.44 -4.85
N VAL A 137 6.13 -10.95 -4.47
CA VAL A 137 6.01 -9.59 -3.92
C VAL A 137 6.55 -9.60 -2.50
N ASN A 138 7.47 -8.69 -2.22
CA ASN A 138 7.92 -8.46 -0.85
C ASN A 138 6.87 -7.63 -0.13
N MET A 139 6.25 -8.23 0.89
CA MET A 139 5.13 -7.63 1.63
C MET A 139 5.59 -6.76 2.81
N GLY A 140 6.86 -6.87 3.15
CA GLY A 140 7.45 -6.15 4.26
C GLY A 140 8.15 -4.87 3.84
N GLU A 141 8.86 -4.31 4.81
CA GLU A 141 9.79 -3.22 4.59
C GLU A 141 10.93 -3.66 3.68
N ALA A 142 11.35 -2.77 2.80
CA ALA A 142 12.58 -2.92 2.05
C ALA A 142 13.52 -1.76 2.36
N LYS A 143 14.75 -2.09 2.75
CA LYS A 143 15.84 -1.13 2.93
C LYS A 143 16.87 -1.33 1.82
N ILE A 144 17.29 -0.22 1.23
CA ILE A 144 18.40 -0.20 0.29
C ILE A 144 19.52 0.59 0.95
N LEU A 145 20.59 -0.11 1.29
CA LEU A 145 21.77 0.49 1.90
C LEU A 145 22.75 0.86 0.77
N GLY A 146 23.03 2.14 0.64
CA GLY A 146 24.09 2.68 -0.23
C GLY A 146 25.28 3.10 0.62
N ASP A 147 26.30 3.71 -0.03
CA ASP A 147 27.41 4.33 0.66
C ASP A 147 26.90 5.58 1.40
N LYS A 148 26.92 5.54 2.72
CA LYS A 148 26.47 6.62 3.63
C LYS A 148 25.01 7.09 3.39
N ILE A 149 24.18 6.26 2.80
CA ILE A 149 22.77 6.55 2.55
C ILE A 149 21.89 5.33 2.81
N ILE A 150 20.71 5.55 3.37
CA ILE A 150 19.69 4.53 3.61
C ILE A 150 18.41 4.95 2.90
N PHE A 151 17.90 4.13 1.98
CA PHE A 151 16.58 4.29 1.40
C PHE A 151 15.60 3.35 2.11
N ASN A 152 14.66 3.91 2.85
CA ASN A 152 13.59 3.16 3.48
C ASN A 152 12.35 3.14 2.58
N ILE A 153 11.91 1.94 2.24
CA ILE A 153 10.64 1.69 1.57
C ILE A 153 9.76 0.95 2.58
N THR A 154 9.01 1.72 3.34
CA THR A 154 8.16 1.17 4.41
C THR A 154 6.69 1.32 4.03
N PRO A 155 6.11 0.33 3.34
CA PRO A 155 4.66 0.28 3.17
C PRO A 155 3.99 0.08 4.54
N SER A 156 2.69 0.40 4.66
CA SER A 156 1.93 0.15 5.89
C SER A 156 2.20 -1.26 6.46
N PRO A 157 2.42 -1.40 7.76
CA PRO A 157 2.08 -0.50 8.86
C PRO A 157 3.23 0.39 9.37
N GLY A 158 3.75 1.26 8.52
CA GLY A 158 4.91 2.12 8.83
C GLY A 158 4.86 2.81 10.20
N ALA A 159 3.71 3.37 10.57
CA ALA A 159 3.55 4.03 11.86
C ALA A 159 3.75 3.09 13.06
N SER A 160 3.33 1.82 12.95
CA SER A 160 3.45 0.85 14.05
C SER A 160 4.87 0.32 14.24
N VAL A 161 5.73 0.42 13.23
CA VAL A 161 7.10 -0.11 13.25
C VAL A 161 8.15 0.99 13.19
N CYS A 162 7.75 2.28 13.22
CA CYS A 162 8.64 3.41 12.99
C CYS A 162 9.79 3.49 14.01
N LEU A 163 9.51 3.24 15.29
CA LEU A 163 10.55 3.28 16.34
C LEU A 163 11.60 2.18 16.13
N LYS A 164 11.15 0.94 15.84
CA LYS A 164 12.08 -0.16 15.56
C LYS A 164 12.90 0.09 14.29
N ASN A 165 12.30 0.68 13.29
CA ASN A 165 13.00 1.06 12.06
C ASN A 165 14.02 2.17 12.34
N ALA A 166 13.66 3.17 13.16
CA ALA A 166 14.56 4.25 13.55
C ALA A 166 15.78 3.70 14.32
N GLU A 167 15.58 2.75 15.23
CA GLU A 167 16.68 2.08 15.94
C GLU A 167 17.67 1.40 14.97
N VAL A 168 17.14 0.59 14.05
CA VAL A 168 17.96 -0.09 13.04
C VAL A 168 18.71 0.90 12.15
N ASP A 169 18.05 1.99 11.75
CA ASP A 169 18.67 3.02 10.92
C ASP A 169 19.75 3.78 11.69
N ALA A 170 19.50 4.11 12.96
CA ALA A 170 20.49 4.76 13.82
C ALA A 170 21.74 3.88 14.01
N LEU A 171 21.57 2.58 14.20
CA LEU A 171 22.69 1.62 14.24
C LEU A 171 23.52 1.62 12.94
N HIS A 172 22.86 1.69 11.77
CA HIS A 172 23.58 1.80 10.51
C HIS A 172 24.31 3.14 10.37
N VAL A 173 23.66 4.24 10.72
CA VAL A 173 24.24 5.59 10.64
C VAL A 173 25.45 5.71 11.55
N THR A 174 25.35 5.27 12.82
CA THR A 174 26.48 5.32 13.76
C THR A 174 27.67 4.49 13.27
N LYS A 175 27.38 3.33 12.64
CA LYS A 175 28.42 2.52 11.99
C LYS A 175 29.10 3.26 10.84
N PHE A 176 28.33 3.97 10.00
CA PHE A 176 28.90 4.78 8.91
C PHE A 176 29.79 5.94 9.44
N LEU A 177 29.40 6.50 10.58
CA LEU A 177 30.13 7.60 11.22
C LEU A 177 31.31 7.13 12.07
N GLY A 178 31.47 5.82 12.31
CA GLY A 178 32.49 5.27 13.18
C GLY A 178 32.30 5.62 14.67
N VAL A 179 31.05 5.85 15.08
CA VAL A 179 30.69 6.18 16.48
C VAL A 179 29.84 5.09 17.12
N ASN A 180 29.85 5.02 18.46
CA ASN A 180 29.03 4.03 19.15
C ASN A 180 27.58 4.49 19.26
N PHE A 181 26.66 3.57 19.04
CA PHE A 181 25.24 3.79 19.30
C PHE A 181 24.97 3.77 20.80
N ASN A 182 24.24 4.76 21.30
CA ASN A 182 23.87 4.84 22.70
C ASN A 182 22.43 4.40 22.92
N GLN A 183 22.25 3.14 23.31
CA GLN A 183 20.93 2.53 23.51
C GLN A 183 20.13 3.25 24.61
N GLU A 184 20.77 3.60 25.75
CA GLU A 184 20.07 4.26 26.86
C GLU A 184 19.47 5.62 26.49
N LYS A 185 20.13 6.35 25.59
CA LYS A 185 19.60 7.62 25.07
C LYS A 185 18.48 7.41 24.05
N PHE A 186 18.51 6.29 23.34
CA PHE A 186 17.48 5.98 22.36
C PHE A 186 16.18 5.53 23.02
N ASP A 187 16.27 4.81 24.14
CA ASP A 187 15.12 4.23 24.86
C ASP A 187 14.41 5.26 25.78
N LYS A 188 14.96 6.46 25.94
CA LYS A 188 14.36 7.59 26.69
C LYS A 188 13.48 8.46 25.81
#